data_0fcbc2df7af6e27c389513b00d0050b3
#
_entry.id   0fcbc2df7af6e27c389513b00d0050b3
#
_cell.length_a   1.000
_cell.length_b   1.000
_cell.length_c   1.000
_cell.angle_alpha   90.00
_cell.angle_beta   90.00
_cell.angle_gamma   90.00
#
_symmetry.space_group_name_H-M   'P 1'
#
loop_
_entity.id
_entity.type
_entity.pdbx_description
1 polymer ?
#
loop_
_entity_poly.entity_id
_entity_poly.type
_entity_poly.pdbx_seq_one_letter_code
_entity_poly.pdbx_strand_id
1 'polypeptide(L)'
;MKNDEIQAFFESDDYCRPDESEAISKEEECVCAMYQILGQRDNQEDALGIFHSGEGILAAVCDGMGGLNGGEKASRTALEILKEGILHKGSQEPLRFLMNEAQKIDRIVSGLLDQNGKRLNAGTTMVAAWIERRQMSFITVGDSRIYLMRGKRLIQLTEDQNYGMLLKRKLQSEEINRAEFQRESAMAEALVNYIGIGGLQMIGCNSGGPLCLMPGDKILLCSDGLYKSMTPERMAEHLIDCTAGSVERTLIRMVDEAEKNALRRRKKQDNTSVILVMEL
;
A
#
# COMPACT_ATOMS: atom_id res chain seq x y z
N MET A 1 12.96 9.68 5.54
CA MET A 1 13.74 8.68 6.31
C MET A 1 14.85 8.18 5.41
N LYS A 2 16.04 7.96 5.93
CA LYS A 2 17.16 7.44 5.15
C LYS A 2 16.95 5.93 4.96
N ASN A 3 17.31 5.38 3.79
CA ASN A 3 17.27 3.93 3.55
C ASN A 3 17.92 3.12 4.68
N ASP A 4 18.97 3.69 5.28
CA ASP A 4 19.69 3.12 6.42
C ASP A 4 18.80 2.87 7.66
N GLU A 5 17.76 3.69 7.88
CA GLU A 5 16.84 3.51 9.02
C GLU A 5 15.83 2.39 8.77
N ILE A 6 15.42 2.22 7.51
CA ILE A 6 14.54 1.10 7.11
C ILE A 6 15.36 -0.19 7.11
N GLN A 7 16.58 -0.16 6.57
CA GLN A 7 17.49 -1.30 6.58
C GLN A 7 17.86 -1.72 8.01
N ALA A 8 18.19 -0.76 8.88
CA ALA A 8 18.45 -1.03 10.29
C ALA A 8 17.23 -1.59 11.05
N PHE A 9 16.00 -1.22 10.63
CA PHE A 9 14.78 -1.80 11.18
C PHE A 9 14.61 -3.26 10.77
N PHE A 10 14.94 -3.61 9.53
CA PHE A 10 14.88 -4.98 9.03
C PHE A 10 16.07 -5.85 9.49
N GLU A 11 17.20 -5.25 9.86
CA GLU A 11 18.40 -5.92 10.40
C GLU A 11 18.36 -6.05 11.94
N SER A 12 17.39 -5.42 12.62
CA SER A 12 17.18 -5.60 14.06
C SER A 12 16.53 -6.96 14.36
N ASP A 13 16.66 -7.43 15.61
CA ASP A 13 16.06 -8.69 16.11
C ASP A 13 14.51 -8.75 16.01
N ASP A 14 13.89 -7.80 15.29
CA ASP A 14 12.46 -7.71 15.02
C ASP A 14 11.96 -8.69 13.93
N TYR A 15 12.87 -9.43 13.27
CA TYR A 15 12.49 -10.52 12.37
C TYR A 15 12.26 -11.82 13.15
N CYS A 16 11.07 -12.41 13.02
CA CYS A 16 10.78 -13.72 13.55
C CYS A 16 11.69 -14.78 12.92
N ARG A 17 12.45 -15.48 13.74
CA ARG A 17 13.07 -16.74 13.31
C ARG A 17 11.98 -17.80 13.17
N PRO A 18 11.99 -18.63 12.11
CA PRO A 18 10.92 -19.58 11.83
C PRO A 18 10.61 -20.58 12.94
N ASP A 19 11.52 -20.74 13.89
CA ASP A 19 11.46 -21.78 14.94
C ASP A 19 10.89 -21.28 16.29
N GLU A 20 10.51 -20.01 16.43
CA GLU A 20 10.00 -19.44 17.70
C GLU A 20 8.47 -19.24 17.73
N SER A 21 7.70 -19.92 16.90
CA SER A 21 6.25 -19.84 16.94
C SER A 21 5.68 -20.70 18.10
N GLU A 22 5.45 -20.11 19.27
CA GLU A 22 4.53 -20.69 20.24
C GLU A 22 3.13 -20.80 19.60
N ALA A 23 2.44 -21.93 19.84
CA ALA A 23 1.08 -22.16 19.36
C ALA A 23 0.11 -21.18 20.02
N ILE A 24 -0.21 -20.09 19.31
CA ILE A 24 -1.21 -19.10 19.71
C ILE A 24 -2.59 -19.66 19.38
N SER A 25 -3.51 -19.62 20.35
CA SER A 25 -4.91 -20.03 20.20
C SER A 25 -5.60 -19.19 19.11
N LYS A 26 -6.53 -19.81 18.38
CA LYS A 26 -7.25 -19.28 17.20
C LYS A 26 -8.24 -18.12 17.48
N GLU A 27 -8.05 -17.30 18.49
CA GLU A 27 -8.96 -16.21 18.81
C GLU A 27 -8.38 -14.88 18.32
N GLU A 28 -9.16 -14.14 17.57
CA GLU A 28 -8.98 -12.80 16.97
C GLU A 28 -7.65 -12.11 17.32
N GLU A 29 -6.62 -12.36 16.51
CA GLU A 29 -5.29 -11.78 16.71
C GLU A 29 -5.24 -10.30 16.31
N CYS A 30 -6.21 -9.79 15.50
CA CYS A 30 -6.21 -8.41 15.06
C CYS A 30 -7.62 -7.83 14.85
N VAL A 31 -7.70 -6.51 14.95
CA VAL A 31 -8.88 -5.71 14.56
C VAL A 31 -8.53 -4.88 13.32
N CYS A 32 -9.42 -4.88 12.34
CA CYS A 32 -9.21 -4.15 11.11
C CYS A 32 -10.43 -3.29 10.73
N ALA A 33 -10.16 -2.18 10.05
CA ALA A 33 -11.16 -1.33 9.43
C ALA A 33 -10.63 -0.76 8.12
N MET A 34 -11.56 -0.37 7.25
CA MET A 34 -11.24 0.30 6.00
C MET A 34 -12.18 1.49 5.81
N TYR A 35 -11.66 2.54 5.17
CA TYR A 35 -12.44 3.75 4.87
C TYR A 35 -11.97 4.38 3.57
N GLN A 36 -12.90 4.96 2.83
CA GLN A 36 -12.64 5.51 1.50
C GLN A 36 -13.53 6.70 1.24
N ILE A 37 -13.00 7.74 0.58
CA ILE A 37 -13.76 8.88 0.10
C ILE A 37 -13.47 9.15 -1.38
N LEU A 38 -14.45 9.72 -2.07
CA LEU A 38 -14.31 10.18 -3.45
C LEU A 38 -13.40 11.42 -3.57
N GLY A 39 -13.36 12.24 -2.50
CA GLY A 39 -12.70 13.53 -2.53
C GLY A 39 -13.39 14.49 -3.52
N GLN A 40 -12.59 15.20 -4.31
CA GLN A 40 -13.08 16.15 -5.33
C GLN A 40 -12.86 15.64 -6.77
N ARG A 41 -12.94 14.33 -6.94
CA ARG A 41 -12.91 13.64 -8.24
C ARG A 41 -14.32 13.31 -8.70
N ASP A 42 -14.48 13.10 -10.01
CA ASP A 42 -15.77 12.71 -10.59
C ASP A 42 -16.05 11.21 -10.42
N ASN A 43 -14.97 10.40 -10.39
CA ASN A 43 -15.05 8.95 -10.28
C ASN A 43 -14.16 8.43 -9.14
N GLN A 44 -14.56 7.31 -8.54
CA GLN A 44 -13.74 6.56 -7.61
C GLN A 44 -12.87 5.57 -8.39
N GLU A 45 -11.59 5.90 -8.55
CA GLU A 45 -10.62 5.06 -9.23
C GLU A 45 -9.81 4.20 -8.26
N ASP A 46 -9.86 4.48 -6.96
CA ASP A 46 -9.29 3.61 -5.93
C ASP A 46 -10.19 2.38 -5.68
N ALA A 47 -9.57 1.27 -5.31
CA ALA A 47 -10.23 0.09 -4.76
C ALA A 47 -9.47 -0.42 -3.54
N LEU A 48 -10.21 -0.89 -2.53
CA LEU A 48 -9.61 -1.43 -1.32
C LEU A 48 -10.42 -2.61 -0.80
N GLY A 49 -9.78 -3.50 -0.05
CA GLY A 49 -10.47 -4.64 0.52
C GLY A 49 -9.68 -5.33 1.61
N ILE A 50 -10.43 -5.93 2.53
CA ILE A 50 -9.95 -6.83 3.59
C ILE A 50 -10.63 -8.16 3.37
N PHE A 51 -9.85 -9.22 3.21
CA PHE A 51 -10.33 -10.56 2.93
C PHE A 51 -9.82 -11.51 3.99
N HIS A 52 -10.75 -12.22 4.64
CA HIS A 52 -10.43 -13.23 5.63
C HIS A 52 -10.33 -14.60 4.96
N SER A 53 -9.30 -15.35 5.30
CA SER A 53 -9.19 -16.78 5.01
C SER A 53 -9.03 -17.55 6.33
N GLY A 54 -9.20 -18.87 6.29
CA GLY A 54 -9.00 -19.68 7.50
C GLY A 54 -7.56 -19.66 8.05
N GLU A 55 -6.63 -19.02 7.34
CA GLU A 55 -5.21 -18.96 7.68
C GLU A 55 -4.75 -17.55 8.05
N GLY A 56 -5.46 -16.49 7.62
CA GLY A 56 -5.04 -15.12 7.87
C GLY A 56 -5.92 -14.07 7.20
N ILE A 57 -5.41 -12.84 7.16
CA ILE A 57 -6.07 -11.67 6.58
C ILE A 57 -5.23 -11.13 5.43
N LEU A 58 -5.86 -10.88 4.29
CA LEU A 58 -5.29 -10.09 3.22
C LEU A 58 -5.92 -8.70 3.21
N ALA A 59 -5.10 -7.66 3.36
CA ALA A 59 -5.49 -6.27 3.16
C ALA A 59 -4.84 -5.74 1.90
N ALA A 60 -5.59 -5.04 1.04
CA ALA A 60 -5.06 -4.48 -0.20
C ALA A 60 -5.68 -3.12 -0.54
N VAL A 61 -4.85 -2.21 -1.07
CA VAL A 61 -5.24 -0.91 -1.64
C VAL A 61 -4.66 -0.81 -3.05
N CYS A 62 -5.50 -0.44 -4.00
CA CYS A 62 -5.19 -0.26 -5.40
C CYS A 62 -5.66 1.14 -5.82
N ASP A 63 -4.75 2.01 -6.26
CA ASP A 63 -5.04 3.36 -6.74
C ASP A 63 -5.00 3.32 -8.28
N GLY A 64 -6.16 3.52 -8.88
CA GLY A 64 -6.37 3.36 -10.30
C GLY A 64 -5.99 4.61 -11.10
N MET A 65 -5.36 4.42 -12.25
CA MET A 65 -5.00 5.49 -13.17
C MET A 65 -5.40 5.16 -14.60
N GLY A 66 -5.88 6.17 -15.32
CA GLY A 66 -6.22 6.06 -16.74
C GLY A 66 -7.45 6.90 -17.09
N GLY A 67 -7.54 7.32 -18.35
CA GLY A 67 -8.71 8.06 -18.85
C GLY A 67 -9.93 7.17 -19.09
N LEU A 68 -11.11 7.78 -19.21
CA LEU A 68 -12.36 7.09 -19.59
C LEU A 68 -12.72 5.89 -18.70
N ASN A 69 -12.67 6.05 -17.38
CA ASN A 69 -12.93 5.00 -16.37
C ASN A 69 -11.94 3.82 -16.41
N GLY A 70 -10.78 4.00 -17.03
CA GLY A 70 -9.76 2.97 -17.11
C GLY A 70 -9.17 2.65 -15.74
N GLY A 71 -8.90 3.67 -14.92
CA GLY A 71 -8.36 3.54 -13.57
C GLY A 71 -9.28 2.72 -12.66
N GLU A 72 -10.57 3.09 -12.60
CA GLU A 72 -11.58 2.34 -11.85
C GLU A 72 -11.63 0.86 -12.24
N LYS A 73 -11.62 0.60 -13.56
CA LYS A 73 -11.65 -0.78 -14.05
C LYS A 73 -10.40 -1.55 -13.69
N ALA A 74 -9.23 -0.90 -13.75
CA ALA A 74 -7.95 -1.52 -13.41
C ALA A 74 -7.86 -1.89 -11.92
N SER A 75 -8.15 -0.93 -11.03
CA SER A 75 -8.08 -1.13 -9.58
C SER A 75 -9.07 -2.17 -9.08
N ARG A 76 -10.32 -2.14 -9.57
CA ARG A 76 -11.34 -3.14 -9.23
C ARG A 76 -10.98 -4.53 -9.73
N THR A 77 -10.52 -4.65 -11.00
CA THR A 77 -10.07 -5.93 -11.55
C THR A 77 -8.93 -6.52 -10.72
N ALA A 78 -7.97 -5.67 -10.31
CA ALA A 78 -6.86 -6.11 -9.46
C ALA A 78 -7.35 -6.67 -8.12
N LEU A 79 -8.27 -5.98 -7.46
CA LEU A 79 -8.82 -6.40 -6.18
C LEU A 79 -9.67 -7.68 -6.28
N GLU A 80 -10.48 -7.80 -7.33
CA GLU A 80 -11.30 -9.01 -7.58
C GLU A 80 -10.43 -10.25 -7.78
N ILE A 81 -9.35 -10.13 -8.58
CA ILE A 81 -8.43 -11.24 -8.82
C ILE A 81 -7.71 -11.64 -7.54
N LEU A 82 -7.27 -10.67 -6.71
CA LEU A 82 -6.70 -10.97 -5.39
C LEU A 82 -7.69 -11.73 -4.51
N LYS A 83 -8.95 -11.28 -4.46
CA LYS A 83 -10.01 -11.93 -3.69
C LYS A 83 -10.25 -13.36 -4.15
N GLU A 84 -10.34 -13.60 -5.46
CA GLU A 84 -10.50 -14.94 -6.02
C GLU A 84 -9.28 -15.81 -5.77
N GLY A 85 -8.08 -15.24 -5.87
CA GLY A 85 -6.80 -15.92 -5.66
C GLY A 85 -6.69 -16.54 -4.27
N ILE A 86 -7.24 -15.89 -3.24
CA ILE A 86 -7.24 -16.38 -1.86
C ILE A 86 -7.89 -17.77 -1.76
N LEU A 87 -8.97 -18.00 -2.49
CA LEU A 87 -9.71 -19.29 -2.50
C LEU A 87 -8.83 -20.43 -3.01
N HIS A 88 -7.80 -20.12 -3.78
CA HIS A 88 -6.91 -21.08 -4.43
C HIS A 88 -5.47 -21.02 -3.88
N LYS A 89 -5.20 -20.23 -2.84
CA LYS A 89 -3.87 -20.09 -2.24
C LYS A 89 -3.33 -21.44 -1.74
N GLY A 90 -4.18 -22.24 -1.11
CA GLY A 90 -3.77 -23.50 -0.49
C GLY A 90 -2.63 -23.28 0.51
N SER A 91 -1.68 -24.19 0.56
CA SER A 91 -0.48 -24.10 1.41
C SER A 91 0.66 -23.25 0.82
N GLN A 92 0.40 -22.43 -0.19
CA GLN A 92 1.41 -21.58 -0.79
C GLN A 92 1.90 -20.52 0.22
N GLU A 93 3.21 -20.32 0.27
CA GLU A 93 3.84 -19.29 1.11
C GLU A 93 3.28 -17.89 0.74
N PRO A 94 2.91 -17.05 1.74
CA PRO A 94 2.19 -15.80 1.52
C PRO A 94 2.88 -14.83 0.54
N LEU A 95 4.17 -14.60 0.68
CA LEU A 95 4.89 -13.68 -0.21
C LEU A 95 4.90 -14.18 -1.66
N ARG A 96 5.13 -15.48 -1.85
CA ARG A 96 5.11 -16.09 -3.17
C ARG A 96 3.72 -16.02 -3.81
N PHE A 97 2.67 -16.22 -3.02
CA PHE A 97 1.30 -16.05 -3.46
C PHE A 97 1.06 -14.61 -3.96
N LEU A 98 1.39 -13.59 -3.14
CA LEU A 98 1.20 -12.19 -3.49
C LEU A 98 1.97 -11.81 -4.77
N MET A 99 3.22 -12.25 -4.92
CA MET A 99 4.02 -11.99 -6.12
C MET A 99 3.42 -12.63 -7.39
N ASN A 100 2.94 -13.87 -7.28
CA ASN A 100 2.32 -14.56 -8.40
C ASN A 100 1.01 -13.88 -8.83
N GLU A 101 0.18 -13.49 -7.86
CA GLU A 101 -1.06 -12.76 -8.16
C GLU A 101 -0.77 -11.38 -8.78
N ALA A 102 0.23 -10.63 -8.29
CA ALA A 102 0.62 -9.37 -8.90
C ALA A 102 1.00 -9.51 -10.39
N GLN A 103 1.78 -10.52 -10.74
CA GLN A 103 2.14 -10.80 -12.14
C GLN A 103 0.96 -11.26 -13.00
N LYS A 104 0.04 -12.03 -12.42
CA LYS A 104 -1.19 -12.46 -13.08
C LYS A 104 -2.10 -11.26 -13.34
N ILE A 105 -2.29 -10.40 -12.34
CA ILE A 105 -3.08 -9.18 -12.41
C ILE A 105 -2.51 -8.23 -13.47
N ASP A 106 -1.19 -8.01 -13.50
CA ASP A 106 -0.54 -7.15 -14.50
C ASP A 106 -0.89 -7.59 -15.93
N ARG A 107 -0.79 -8.90 -16.21
CA ARG A 107 -1.14 -9.44 -17.53
C ARG A 107 -2.61 -9.22 -17.90
N ILE A 108 -3.52 -9.36 -16.94
CA ILE A 108 -4.95 -9.17 -17.17
C ILE A 108 -5.27 -7.69 -17.35
N VAL A 109 -4.80 -6.83 -16.48
CA VAL A 109 -5.04 -5.38 -16.52
C VAL A 109 -4.45 -4.77 -17.79
N SER A 110 -3.23 -5.17 -18.19
CA SER A 110 -2.62 -4.71 -19.44
C SER A 110 -3.41 -5.10 -20.70
N GLY A 111 -4.29 -6.09 -20.60
CA GLY A 111 -5.16 -6.56 -21.68
C GLY A 111 -6.58 -6.00 -21.66
N LEU A 112 -6.93 -5.12 -20.72
CA LEU A 112 -8.28 -4.56 -20.60
C LEU A 112 -8.68 -3.78 -21.87
N LEU A 113 -9.93 -3.96 -22.28
CA LEU A 113 -10.49 -3.33 -23.49
C LEU A 113 -11.64 -2.39 -23.10
N ASP A 114 -11.79 -1.33 -23.90
CA ASP A 114 -12.96 -0.44 -23.85
C ASP A 114 -14.18 -1.10 -24.53
N GLN A 115 -15.29 -0.38 -24.54
CA GLN A 115 -16.56 -0.85 -25.15
C GLN A 115 -16.45 -1.10 -26.67
N ASN A 116 -15.44 -0.53 -27.33
CA ASN A 116 -15.19 -0.67 -28.76
C ASN A 116 -14.14 -1.74 -29.08
N GLY A 117 -13.67 -2.48 -28.07
CA GLY A 117 -12.63 -3.50 -28.22
C GLY A 117 -11.21 -2.94 -28.38
N LYS A 118 -11.00 -1.66 -28.10
CA LYS A 118 -9.68 -1.05 -28.08
C LYS A 118 -9.04 -1.18 -26.70
N ARG A 119 -7.73 -1.43 -26.64
CA ARG A 119 -6.99 -1.48 -25.40
C ARG A 119 -7.15 -0.20 -24.59
N LEU A 120 -7.50 -0.37 -23.32
CA LEU A 120 -7.48 0.74 -22.36
C LEU A 120 -6.03 1.09 -22.03
N ASN A 121 -5.75 2.39 -21.98
CA ASN A 121 -4.52 2.88 -21.36
C ASN A 121 -4.81 3.05 -19.85
N ALA A 122 -4.82 1.95 -19.14
CA ALA A 122 -5.24 1.85 -17.75
C ALA A 122 -4.22 1.06 -16.93
N GLY A 123 -4.08 1.43 -15.69
CA GLY A 123 -3.24 0.75 -14.71
C GLY A 123 -3.71 1.03 -13.30
N THR A 124 -3.03 0.45 -12.34
CA THR A 124 -3.29 0.70 -10.93
C THR A 124 -2.01 0.49 -10.12
N THR A 125 -1.88 1.20 -9.01
CA THR A 125 -0.92 0.81 -7.98
C THR A 125 -1.43 -0.43 -7.27
N MET A 126 -0.62 -1.06 -6.47
CA MET A 126 -1.05 -2.10 -5.54
C MET A 126 -0.14 -2.17 -4.34
N VAL A 127 -0.70 -2.04 -3.16
CA VAL A 127 -0.10 -2.51 -1.92
C VAL A 127 -0.97 -3.59 -1.33
N ALA A 128 -0.37 -4.72 -0.97
CA ALA A 128 -1.07 -5.86 -0.41
C ALA A 128 -0.26 -6.47 0.73
N ALA A 129 -0.91 -6.72 1.86
CA ALA A 129 -0.31 -7.31 3.05
C ALA A 129 -1.12 -8.54 3.48
N TRP A 130 -0.44 -9.68 3.60
CA TRP A 130 -0.95 -10.91 4.20
C TRP A 130 -0.47 -10.99 5.63
N ILE A 131 -1.39 -11.09 6.56
CA ILE A 131 -1.11 -11.19 8.00
C ILE A 131 -1.65 -12.51 8.52
N GLU A 132 -0.79 -13.31 9.10
CA GLU A 132 -1.08 -14.64 9.62
C GLU A 132 -0.18 -14.92 10.82
N ARG A 133 -0.75 -15.32 11.97
CA ARG A 133 0.01 -15.70 13.16
C ARG A 133 1.08 -14.67 13.55
N ARG A 134 0.71 -13.38 13.57
CA ARG A 134 1.62 -12.26 13.83
C ARG A 134 2.79 -12.14 12.85
N GLN A 135 2.69 -12.74 11.70
CA GLN A 135 3.66 -12.59 10.62
C GLN A 135 3.01 -11.85 9.46
N MET A 136 3.67 -10.84 8.93
CA MET A 136 3.21 -10.06 7.80
C MET A 136 4.15 -10.22 6.61
N SER A 137 3.61 -10.70 5.49
CA SER A 137 4.24 -10.61 4.17
C SER A 137 3.53 -9.53 3.35
N PHE A 138 4.28 -8.72 2.64
CA PHE A 138 3.67 -7.66 1.82
C PHE A 138 4.39 -7.46 0.49
N ILE A 139 3.65 -6.87 -0.45
CA ILE A 139 4.18 -6.41 -1.73
C ILE A 139 3.74 -4.98 -2.00
N THR A 140 4.49 -4.29 -2.86
CA THR A 140 4.13 -2.98 -3.40
C THR A 140 4.47 -2.87 -4.88
N VAL A 141 3.55 -2.25 -5.64
CA VAL A 141 3.73 -1.83 -7.03
C VAL A 141 3.13 -0.44 -7.16
N GLY A 142 3.93 0.54 -7.57
CA GLY A 142 3.52 1.94 -7.63
C GLY A 142 3.93 2.74 -6.40
N ASP A 143 3.12 3.72 -6.00
CA ASP A 143 3.41 4.66 -4.92
C ASP A 143 2.35 4.70 -3.81
N SER A 144 1.36 3.80 -3.81
CA SER A 144 0.58 3.50 -2.61
C SER A 144 1.49 2.95 -1.51
N ARG A 145 1.15 3.21 -0.25
CA ARG A 145 2.10 2.98 0.84
C ARG A 145 1.57 2.06 1.93
N ILE A 146 2.49 1.34 2.55
CA ILE A 146 2.28 0.61 3.82
C ILE A 146 3.15 1.27 4.89
N TYR A 147 2.55 1.56 6.03
CA TYR A 147 3.23 2.05 7.22
C TYR A 147 3.02 1.08 8.37
N LEU A 148 4.05 0.94 9.21
CA LEU A 148 3.99 0.28 10.51
C LEU A 148 4.09 1.33 11.60
N MET A 149 3.10 1.36 12.50
CA MET A 149 3.19 2.09 13.76
C MET A 149 3.54 1.10 14.87
N ARG A 150 4.76 1.17 15.39
CA ARG A 150 5.24 0.39 16.53
C ARG A 150 5.59 1.33 17.68
N GLY A 151 4.91 1.18 18.80
CA GLY A 151 5.01 2.12 19.92
C GLY A 151 4.61 3.53 19.49
N LYS A 152 5.58 4.46 19.43
CA LYS A 152 5.36 5.86 19.00
C LYS A 152 6.02 6.18 17.65
N ARG A 153 6.54 5.20 16.95
CA ARG A 153 7.25 5.39 15.67
C ARG A 153 6.38 4.92 14.52
N LEU A 154 6.15 5.79 13.56
CA LEU A 154 5.54 5.46 12.27
C LEU A 154 6.66 5.28 11.24
N ILE A 155 6.70 4.10 10.63
CA ILE A 155 7.73 3.70 9.67
C ILE A 155 7.05 3.37 8.35
N GLN A 156 7.48 4.01 7.26
CA GLN A 156 7.06 3.61 5.92
C GLN A 156 7.82 2.36 5.50
N LEU A 157 7.11 1.26 5.24
CA LEU A 157 7.70 -0.02 4.85
C LEU A 157 7.94 -0.13 3.34
N THR A 158 7.19 0.60 2.53
CA THR A 158 7.26 0.58 1.07
C THR A 158 8.11 1.73 0.54
N GLU A 159 8.76 1.53 -0.60
CA GLU A 159 9.41 2.60 -1.36
C GLU A 159 8.53 2.98 -2.55
N ASP A 160 8.30 4.28 -2.75
CA ASP A 160 7.51 4.77 -3.87
C ASP A 160 8.20 4.43 -5.21
N GLN A 161 7.46 3.89 -6.16
CA GLN A 161 7.97 3.55 -7.48
C GLN A 161 7.56 4.62 -8.51
N ASN A 162 7.99 5.86 -8.25
CA ASN A 162 7.75 7.02 -9.09
C ASN A 162 9.07 7.64 -9.57
N TYR A 163 8.97 8.61 -10.47
CA TYR A 163 10.14 9.27 -11.03
C TYR A 163 10.97 10.02 -9.98
N GLY A 164 10.31 10.53 -8.94
CA GLY A 164 10.99 11.18 -7.81
C GLY A 164 11.96 10.26 -7.07
N MET A 165 11.64 8.97 -6.94
CA MET A 165 12.56 7.96 -6.41
C MET A 165 13.79 7.83 -7.31
N LEU A 166 13.61 7.73 -8.64
CA LEU A 166 14.73 7.65 -9.57
C LEU A 166 15.61 8.90 -9.52
N LEU A 167 15.01 10.08 -9.45
CA LEU A 167 15.75 11.33 -9.31
C LEU A 167 16.56 11.39 -8.01
N LYS A 168 15.98 10.92 -6.89
CA LYS A 168 16.70 10.86 -5.61
C LYS A 168 17.91 9.92 -5.69
N ARG A 169 17.74 8.74 -6.31
CA ARG A 169 18.84 7.78 -6.50
C ARG A 169 19.95 8.37 -7.36
N LYS A 170 19.60 9.00 -8.50
CA LYS A 170 20.58 9.68 -9.38
C LYS A 170 21.31 10.83 -8.69
N LEU A 171 20.62 11.59 -7.83
CA LEU A 171 21.26 12.64 -7.05
C LEU A 171 22.22 12.08 -5.99
N GLN A 172 21.84 10.95 -5.36
CA GLN A 172 22.69 10.27 -4.37
C GLN A 172 23.93 9.63 -4.98
N SER A 173 23.81 9.09 -6.20
CA SER A 173 24.93 8.53 -6.98
C SER A 173 25.75 9.57 -7.74
N GLU A 174 25.42 10.88 -7.57
CA GLU A 174 26.08 12.01 -8.25
C GLU A 174 25.95 11.97 -9.79
N GLU A 175 25.02 11.18 -10.32
CA GLU A 175 24.70 11.15 -11.76
C GLU A 175 24.02 12.43 -12.25
N ILE A 176 23.31 13.13 -11.37
CA ILE A 176 22.71 14.43 -11.60
C ILE A 176 23.05 15.40 -10.46
N ASN A 177 23.10 16.68 -10.78
CA ASN A 177 23.30 17.73 -9.78
C ASN A 177 21.94 18.27 -9.25
N ARG A 178 22.00 19.12 -8.19
CA ARG A 178 20.79 19.70 -7.57
C ARG A 178 19.95 20.55 -8.54
N ALA A 179 20.58 21.24 -9.50
CA ALA A 179 19.86 22.05 -10.46
C ALA A 179 19.09 21.19 -11.47
N GLU A 180 19.66 20.07 -11.89
CA GLU A 180 19.01 19.06 -12.72
C GLU A 180 17.86 18.40 -11.99
N PHE A 181 18.09 17.98 -10.73
CA PHE A 181 17.03 17.45 -9.87
C PHE A 181 15.84 18.41 -9.75
N GLN A 182 16.09 19.71 -9.52
CA GLN A 182 15.02 20.71 -9.40
C GLN A 182 14.25 20.90 -10.72
N ARG A 183 14.92 20.89 -11.86
CA ARG A 183 14.26 21.00 -13.18
C ARG A 183 13.31 19.84 -13.47
N GLU A 184 13.71 18.62 -13.07
CA GLU A 184 12.95 17.42 -13.35
C GLU A 184 11.91 17.10 -12.24
N SER A 185 11.99 17.77 -11.10
CA SER A 185 11.11 17.53 -9.94
C SER A 185 9.61 17.77 -10.21
N ALA A 186 9.26 18.54 -11.26
CA ALA A 186 7.87 18.72 -11.69
C ALA A 186 7.19 17.40 -12.13
N MET A 187 7.99 16.41 -12.55
CA MET A 187 7.51 15.07 -12.95
C MET A 187 7.70 14.01 -11.86
N ALA A 188 8.12 14.39 -10.66
CA ALA A 188 8.48 13.46 -9.60
C ALA A 188 7.35 12.49 -9.20
N GLU A 189 6.09 12.92 -9.34
CA GLU A 189 4.92 12.09 -9.01
C GLU A 189 4.53 11.10 -10.12
N ALA A 190 5.15 11.17 -11.31
CA ALA A 190 4.86 10.24 -12.39
C ALA A 190 5.29 8.83 -12.02
N LEU A 191 4.36 7.86 -12.08
CA LEU A 191 4.66 6.46 -11.83
C LEU A 191 5.63 5.91 -12.89
N VAL A 192 6.63 5.19 -12.44
CA VAL A 192 7.58 4.47 -13.31
C VAL A 192 7.31 2.96 -13.32
N ASN A 193 6.48 2.50 -12.39
CA ASN A 193 6.06 1.12 -12.29
C ASN A 193 4.62 1.05 -11.75
N TYR A 194 3.79 0.19 -12.36
CA TYR A 194 2.39 0.01 -12.00
C TYR A 194 1.85 -1.30 -12.56
N ILE A 195 0.78 -1.80 -12.01
CA ILE A 195 0.02 -2.94 -12.52
C ILE A 195 -0.70 -2.53 -13.81
N GLY A 196 -0.55 -3.31 -14.88
CA GLY A 196 -1.08 -3.01 -16.21
C GLY A 196 -0.02 -2.49 -17.19
N ILE A 197 1.24 -2.39 -16.74
CA ILE A 197 2.36 -2.02 -17.61
C ILE A 197 2.63 -3.11 -18.69
N GLY A 198 2.19 -4.36 -18.43
CA GLY A 198 2.32 -5.47 -19.35
C GLY A 198 3.73 -6.05 -19.40
N GLY A 199 4.22 -6.46 -18.26
CA GLY A 199 5.56 -7.03 -18.09
C GLY A 199 6.21 -6.54 -16.81
N LEU A 200 5.47 -6.64 -15.71
CA LEU A 200 5.89 -6.19 -14.38
C LEU A 200 7.22 -6.84 -13.98
N GLN A 201 8.27 -6.03 -13.87
CA GLN A 201 9.61 -6.48 -13.53
C GLN A 201 9.99 -6.18 -12.07
N MET A 202 9.38 -5.17 -11.48
CA MET A 202 9.72 -4.71 -10.14
C MET A 202 8.51 -4.86 -9.21
N ILE A 203 8.63 -5.74 -8.21
CA ILE A 203 7.68 -5.88 -7.12
C ILE A 203 8.48 -5.64 -5.84
N GLY A 204 8.16 -4.55 -5.13
CA GLY A 204 8.74 -4.31 -3.81
C GLY A 204 8.14 -5.28 -2.81
N CYS A 205 8.93 -5.79 -1.87
CA CYS A 205 8.48 -6.75 -0.87
C CYS A 205 9.43 -6.80 0.34
N ASN A 206 9.00 -7.45 1.40
CA ASN A 206 9.86 -7.79 2.54
C ASN A 206 10.71 -9.04 2.24
N SER A 207 11.74 -8.88 1.40
CA SER A 207 12.58 -9.98 0.91
C SER A 207 13.40 -10.70 2.00
N GLY A 208 13.56 -10.09 3.18
CA GLY A 208 14.25 -10.68 4.33
C GLY A 208 13.44 -11.74 5.09
N GLY A 209 12.18 -11.97 4.70
CA GLY A 209 11.24 -12.86 5.39
C GLY A 209 10.01 -12.12 5.94
N PRO A 210 9.06 -12.83 6.51
CA PRO A 210 7.88 -12.22 7.12
C PRO A 210 8.26 -11.27 8.26
N LEU A 211 7.61 -10.10 8.32
CA LEU A 211 7.77 -9.16 9.43
C LEU A 211 6.99 -9.65 10.64
N CYS A 212 7.66 -9.81 11.77
CA CYS A 212 7.02 -10.16 13.02
C CYS A 212 6.26 -8.97 13.60
N LEU A 213 4.96 -9.13 13.85
CA LEU A 213 4.11 -8.13 14.47
C LEU A 213 4.07 -8.33 15.98
N MET A 214 4.07 -7.22 16.70
CA MET A 214 3.97 -7.19 18.17
C MET A 214 2.58 -6.74 18.59
N PRO A 215 2.09 -7.15 19.77
CA PRO A 215 0.85 -6.61 20.32
C PRO A 215 0.84 -5.08 20.31
N GLY A 216 -0.23 -4.50 19.77
CA GLY A 216 -0.38 -3.06 19.64
C GLY A 216 0.23 -2.44 18.39
N ASP A 217 0.92 -3.23 17.54
CA ASP A 217 1.34 -2.76 16.21
C ASP A 217 0.13 -2.38 15.36
N LYS A 218 0.29 -1.37 14.53
CA LYS A 218 -0.76 -0.91 13.61
C LYS A 218 -0.19 -0.80 12.21
N ILE A 219 -0.82 -1.47 11.28
CA ILE A 219 -0.44 -1.49 9.86
C ILE A 219 -1.42 -0.61 9.12
N LEU A 220 -0.94 0.48 8.53
CA LEU A 220 -1.74 1.39 7.71
C LEU A 220 -1.37 1.23 6.25
N LEU A 221 -2.34 0.83 5.42
CA LEU A 221 -2.24 0.85 3.97
C LEU A 221 -3.00 2.07 3.45
N CYS A 222 -2.45 2.80 2.49
CA CYS A 222 -3.15 3.95 1.92
C CYS A 222 -2.77 4.27 0.48
N SER A 223 -3.70 4.88 -0.26
CA SER A 223 -3.43 5.56 -1.52
C SER A 223 -2.77 6.92 -1.29
N ASP A 224 -2.38 7.58 -2.36
CA ASP A 224 -1.67 8.87 -2.34
C ASP A 224 -2.52 10.03 -1.82
N GLY A 225 -3.85 9.94 -1.94
CA GLY A 225 -4.77 10.92 -1.41
C GLY A 225 -4.60 11.20 0.09
N LEU A 226 -4.15 10.20 0.88
CA LEU A 226 -3.84 10.41 2.28
C LEU A 226 -2.51 11.14 2.47
N TYR A 227 -1.40 10.55 2.02
CA TYR A 227 -0.06 11.05 2.38
C TYR A 227 0.34 12.33 1.63
N LYS A 228 -0.29 12.66 0.50
CA LYS A 228 -0.13 13.97 -0.15
C LYS A 228 -0.82 15.09 0.61
N SER A 229 -1.81 14.77 1.42
CA SER A 229 -2.61 15.74 2.20
C SER A 229 -2.30 15.75 3.69
N MET A 230 -1.57 14.74 4.21
CA MET A 230 -1.20 14.62 5.62
C MET A 230 0.26 14.19 5.77
N THR A 231 0.99 14.78 6.73
CA THR A 231 2.37 14.39 7.01
C THR A 231 2.44 13.11 7.85
N PRO A 232 3.57 12.36 7.80
CA PRO A 232 3.74 11.17 8.62
C PRO A 232 3.58 11.43 10.13
N GLU A 233 4.03 12.60 10.60
CA GLU A 233 3.91 12.99 12.02
C GLU A 233 2.44 13.11 12.44
N ARG A 234 1.60 13.71 11.56
CA ARG A 234 0.15 13.82 11.82
C ARG A 234 -0.54 12.46 11.76
N MET A 235 -0.14 11.59 10.85
CA MET A 235 -0.63 10.20 10.82
C MET A 235 -0.28 9.48 12.13
N ALA A 236 0.97 9.62 12.59
CA ALA A 236 1.41 9.03 13.86
C ALA A 236 0.58 9.52 15.06
N GLU A 237 0.29 10.81 15.14
CA GLU A 237 -0.56 11.37 16.22
C GLU A 237 -1.95 10.72 16.26
N HIS A 238 -2.59 10.51 15.10
CA HIS A 238 -3.86 9.79 15.05
C HIS A 238 -3.73 8.33 15.50
N LEU A 239 -2.63 7.67 15.12
CA LEU A 239 -2.43 6.25 15.41
C LEU A 239 -1.99 5.98 16.84
N ILE A 240 -1.29 6.91 17.52
CA ILE A 240 -0.86 6.75 18.91
C ILE A 240 -2.06 6.47 19.82
N ASP A 241 -3.13 7.24 19.67
CA ASP A 241 -4.33 7.15 20.51
C ASP A 241 -5.35 6.11 20.01
N CYS A 242 -5.04 5.40 18.92
CA CYS A 242 -5.91 4.39 18.36
C CYS A 242 -5.89 3.12 19.21
N THR A 243 -7.08 2.67 19.60
CA THR A 243 -7.32 1.41 20.32
C THR A 243 -8.19 0.49 19.46
N ALA A 244 -8.29 -0.80 19.82
CA ALA A 244 -9.14 -1.77 19.13
C ALA A 244 -10.59 -1.29 18.94
N GLY A 245 -11.17 -0.61 19.94
CA GLY A 245 -12.52 -0.05 19.87
C GLY A 245 -12.66 1.26 19.07
N SER A 246 -11.57 1.79 18.51
CA SER A 246 -11.57 3.08 17.81
C SER A 246 -10.95 3.06 16.43
N VAL A 247 -10.60 1.89 15.87
CA VAL A 247 -9.90 1.73 14.59
C VAL A 247 -10.63 2.46 13.47
N GLU A 248 -11.91 2.17 13.26
CA GLU A 248 -12.74 2.83 12.23
C GLU A 248 -12.82 4.35 12.43
N ARG A 249 -13.11 4.80 13.66
CA ARG A 249 -13.18 6.24 13.98
C ARG A 249 -11.86 6.96 13.75
N THR A 250 -10.74 6.28 13.98
CA THR A 250 -9.41 6.83 13.71
C THR A 250 -9.20 7.06 12.22
N LEU A 251 -9.58 6.10 11.37
CA LEU A 251 -9.50 6.24 9.91
C LEU A 251 -10.36 7.41 9.41
N ILE A 252 -11.62 7.50 9.86
CA ILE A 252 -12.52 8.59 9.48
C ILE A 252 -11.89 9.95 9.84
N ARG A 253 -11.37 10.11 11.05
CA ARG A 253 -10.72 11.37 11.48
C ARG A 253 -9.48 11.70 10.65
N MET A 254 -8.67 10.70 10.30
CA MET A 254 -7.50 10.91 9.45
C MET A 254 -7.89 11.41 8.07
N VAL A 255 -8.85 10.78 7.44
CA VAL A 255 -9.30 11.13 6.08
C VAL A 255 -9.99 12.50 6.08
N ASP A 256 -10.84 12.79 7.06
CA ASP A 256 -11.47 14.11 7.23
C ASP A 256 -10.42 15.23 7.42
N GLU A 257 -9.34 14.97 8.15
CA GLU A 257 -8.27 15.95 8.30
C GLU A 257 -7.47 16.11 7.00
N ALA A 258 -7.20 15.04 6.26
CA ALA A 258 -6.55 15.10 4.96
C ALA A 258 -7.34 15.95 3.97
N GLU A 259 -8.66 15.75 3.89
CA GLU A 259 -9.55 16.56 3.05
C GLU A 259 -9.53 18.05 3.44
N LYS A 260 -9.64 18.36 4.73
CA LYS A 260 -9.54 19.73 5.24
C LYS A 260 -8.18 20.38 4.91
N ASN A 261 -7.10 19.61 4.97
CA ASN A 261 -5.76 20.09 4.63
C ASN A 261 -5.61 20.38 3.13
N ALA A 262 -6.15 19.53 2.24
CA ALA A 262 -6.17 19.79 0.81
C ALA A 262 -6.94 21.09 0.50
N LEU A 263 -8.12 21.25 1.05
CA LEU A 263 -8.93 22.47 0.90
C LEU A 263 -8.18 23.73 1.37
N ARG A 264 -7.53 23.68 2.53
CA ARG A 264 -6.71 24.81 3.05
C ARG A 264 -5.55 25.17 2.12
N ARG A 265 -4.94 24.17 1.47
CA ARG A 265 -3.85 24.35 0.49
C ARG A 265 -4.37 24.72 -0.91
N ARG A 266 -5.69 24.87 -1.10
CA ARG A 266 -6.35 25.10 -2.39
C ARG A 266 -5.98 24.01 -3.42
N LYS A 267 -5.79 22.80 -2.97
CA LYS A 267 -5.61 21.60 -3.81
C LYS A 267 -6.90 20.81 -3.84
N LYS A 268 -7.21 20.18 -4.95
CA LYS A 268 -8.28 19.17 -5.02
C LYS A 268 -7.85 17.94 -4.21
N GLN A 269 -8.73 17.46 -3.34
CA GLN A 269 -8.53 16.17 -2.67
C GLN A 269 -8.75 15.05 -3.69
N ASP A 270 -7.81 14.13 -3.75
CA ASP A 270 -7.90 12.92 -4.55
C ASP A 270 -8.83 11.87 -3.92
N ASN A 271 -9.16 10.83 -4.67
CA ASN A 271 -9.66 9.61 -4.06
C ASN A 271 -8.71 9.26 -2.90
N THR A 272 -9.28 8.86 -1.78
CA THR A 272 -8.48 8.55 -0.59
C THR A 272 -8.96 7.26 0.03
N SER A 273 -8.12 6.25 -0.01
CA SER A 273 -8.41 4.91 0.48
C SER A 273 -7.43 4.52 1.56
N VAL A 274 -7.95 4.02 2.67
CA VAL A 274 -7.15 3.64 3.84
C VAL A 274 -7.64 2.34 4.45
N ILE A 275 -6.70 1.50 4.88
CA ILE A 275 -6.96 0.31 5.69
C ILE A 275 -6.07 0.39 6.91
N LEU A 276 -6.62 0.07 8.08
CA LEU A 276 -5.86 -0.06 9.31
C LEU A 276 -6.09 -1.47 9.89
N VAL A 277 -5.00 -2.19 10.10
CA VAL A 277 -4.98 -3.46 10.83
C VAL A 277 -4.21 -3.23 12.13
N MET A 278 -4.79 -3.57 13.25
CA MET A 278 -4.19 -3.46 14.58
C MET A 278 -4.03 -4.85 15.17
N GLU A 279 -2.82 -5.21 15.52
CA GLU A 279 -2.48 -6.43 16.24
C GLU A 279 -2.89 -6.30 17.71
N LEU A 280 -3.50 -7.35 18.31
CA LEU A 280 -4.03 -7.37 19.68
C LEU A 280 -3.06 -7.94 20.70
#